data_2ab128c9b9bf067859cd4764dc9654c2
#
_entry.id   2ab128c9b9bf067859cd4764dc9654c2
#
_cell.length_a   1.000
_cell.length_b   1.000
_cell.length_c   1.000
_cell.angle_alpha   90.00
_cell.angle_beta   90.00
_cell.angle_gamma   90.00
#
_symmetry.space_group_name_H-M   'P 1'
#
loop_
_entity.id
_entity.type
_entity.pdbx_description
1 polymer ?
#
loop_
_entity_poly.entity_id
_entity_poly.type
_entity_poly.pdbx_seq_one_letter_code
_entity_poly.pdbx_strand_id
1 'polypeptide(L)'
;MKRTEKTDKILVKYKQYLKLEKSLSDNTVDAYLTDLDKLLAYLTLENINILDVRLENLEDFSAGLHDIGIHPRSQARILSGIRSFYRFLIMEDYLKADPTELLESPQTGFKLPEVMTVEEIDLLIGSIDRSTKEGQRNRAILETLYSCGLRVSELCNLKLSELYFEEGFIKVEGKGSKQRLVPISPRAIKEIRLYFTDRNLMKIKPGFEDFVFISNFGKNISRIMVFHIIKELAERIGLKKKSVLIPSAILLRHTCWKEAPTCVPYSVCLDTKVSGPQKFIHT
;
A
#
# COMPACT_ATOMS: atom_id res chain seq x y z
N MET A 1 -33.98 12.06 0.35
CA MET A 1 -34.12 12.44 1.78
C MET A 1 -32.80 13.03 2.26
N LYS A 2 -32.75 14.19 2.94
CA LYS A 2 -31.51 14.76 3.49
C LYS A 2 -31.03 13.85 4.62
N ARG A 3 -29.71 13.56 4.68
CA ARG A 3 -29.11 12.92 5.87
C ARG A 3 -29.62 13.62 7.12
N THR A 4 -30.07 12.84 8.11
CA THR A 4 -30.54 13.43 9.37
C THR A 4 -29.33 13.94 10.16
N GLU A 5 -29.45 15.09 10.81
CA GLU A 5 -28.39 15.67 11.66
C GLU A 5 -27.84 14.65 12.69
N LYS A 6 -28.69 13.72 13.14
CA LYS A 6 -28.34 12.61 14.03
C LYS A 6 -27.35 11.63 13.34
N THR A 7 -27.57 11.29 12.06
CA THR A 7 -26.69 10.40 11.30
C THR A 7 -25.31 11.04 11.11
N ASP A 8 -25.26 12.32 10.81
CA ASP A 8 -23.98 13.02 10.63
C ASP A 8 -23.15 13.06 11.93
N LYS A 9 -23.82 13.27 13.07
CA LYS A 9 -23.15 13.20 14.39
C LYS A 9 -22.58 11.80 14.68
N ILE A 10 -23.32 10.76 14.34
CA ILE A 10 -22.84 9.36 14.49
C ILE A 10 -21.62 9.10 13.60
N LEU A 11 -21.61 9.56 12.34
CA LEU A 11 -20.48 9.40 11.43
C LEU A 11 -19.22 10.11 11.90
N VAL A 12 -19.37 11.31 12.47
CA VAL A 12 -18.24 12.04 13.07
C VAL A 12 -17.64 11.26 14.23
N LYS A 13 -18.47 10.74 15.14
CA LYS A 13 -18.03 9.91 16.26
C LYS A 13 -17.35 8.62 15.76
N TYR A 14 -17.93 7.94 14.77
CA TYR A 14 -17.33 6.75 14.18
C TYR A 14 -15.95 7.03 13.58
N LYS A 15 -15.78 8.14 12.86
CA LYS A 15 -14.48 8.56 12.36
C LYS A 15 -13.47 8.77 13.48
N GLN A 16 -13.88 9.40 14.58
CA GLN A 16 -13.03 9.59 15.77
C GLN A 16 -12.67 8.25 16.41
N TYR A 17 -13.61 7.34 16.59
CA TYR A 17 -13.39 5.99 17.07
C TYR A 17 -12.35 5.23 16.24
N LEU A 18 -12.48 5.25 14.90
CA LEU A 18 -11.52 4.60 14.00
C LEU A 18 -10.11 5.17 14.13
N LYS A 19 -9.99 6.50 14.31
CA LYS A 19 -8.69 7.18 14.42
C LYS A 19 -8.07 7.03 15.80
N LEU A 20 -8.82 7.29 16.85
CA LEU A 20 -8.29 7.45 18.20
C LEU A 20 -8.24 6.11 18.95
N GLU A 21 -9.30 5.32 18.90
CA GLU A 21 -9.36 4.07 19.66
C GLU A 21 -8.79 2.89 18.88
N LYS A 22 -9.12 2.78 17.57
CA LYS A 22 -8.58 1.72 16.72
C LYS A 22 -7.22 2.04 16.12
N SER A 23 -6.75 3.28 16.25
CA SER A 23 -5.45 3.74 15.71
C SER A 23 -5.23 3.35 14.24
N LEU A 24 -6.31 3.42 13.43
CA LEU A 24 -6.24 3.06 12.02
C LEU A 24 -5.59 4.18 11.21
N SER A 25 -4.88 3.79 10.13
CA SER A 25 -4.31 4.75 9.18
C SER A 25 -5.41 5.53 8.45
N ASP A 26 -5.12 6.78 8.06
CA ASP A 26 -6.07 7.63 7.32
C ASP A 26 -6.66 6.93 6.10
N ASN A 27 -5.83 6.22 5.31
CA ASN A 27 -6.30 5.46 4.16
C ASN A 27 -7.33 4.37 4.53
N THR A 28 -7.20 3.75 5.71
CA THR A 28 -8.16 2.73 6.18
C THR A 28 -9.44 3.39 6.65
N VAL A 29 -9.34 4.51 7.36
CA VAL A 29 -10.49 5.31 7.79
C VAL A 29 -11.29 5.78 6.59
N ASP A 30 -10.62 6.37 5.59
CA ASP A 30 -11.27 6.86 4.36
C ASP A 30 -11.92 5.72 3.56
N ALA A 31 -11.30 4.53 3.52
CA ALA A 31 -11.89 3.36 2.88
C ALA A 31 -13.17 2.92 3.60
N TYR A 32 -13.17 2.87 4.94
CA TYR A 32 -14.35 2.49 5.72
C TYR A 32 -15.49 3.51 5.58
N LEU A 33 -15.16 4.80 5.59
CA LEU A 33 -16.16 5.85 5.37
C LEU A 33 -16.76 5.78 3.95
N THR A 34 -15.92 5.57 2.93
CA THR A 34 -16.37 5.39 1.53
C THR A 34 -17.28 4.17 1.38
N ASP A 35 -16.97 3.07 2.08
CA ASP A 35 -17.81 1.88 2.06
C ASP A 35 -19.15 2.10 2.77
N LEU A 36 -19.12 2.82 3.88
CA LEU A 36 -20.34 3.21 4.60
C LEU A 36 -21.20 4.18 3.79
N ASP A 37 -20.61 5.11 3.04
CA ASP A 37 -21.35 6.00 2.13
C ASP A 37 -22.17 5.24 1.07
N LYS A 38 -21.66 4.07 0.59
CA LYS A 38 -22.42 3.22 -0.34
C LYS A 38 -23.66 2.62 0.33
N LEU A 39 -23.51 2.13 1.57
CA LEU A 39 -24.64 1.64 2.33
C LEU A 39 -25.66 2.76 2.59
N LEU A 40 -25.20 3.94 3.01
CA LEU A 40 -26.08 5.08 3.26
C LEU A 40 -26.83 5.53 2.02
N ALA A 41 -26.19 5.50 0.86
CA ALA A 41 -26.85 5.80 -0.42
C ALA A 41 -27.97 4.79 -0.71
N TYR A 42 -27.71 3.49 -0.54
CA TYR A 42 -28.72 2.44 -0.68
C TYR A 42 -29.88 2.61 0.31
N LEU A 43 -29.60 2.77 1.60
CA LEU A 43 -30.62 2.96 2.64
C LEU A 43 -31.48 4.21 2.40
N THR A 44 -30.88 5.26 1.81
CA THR A 44 -31.61 6.48 1.43
C THR A 44 -32.61 6.20 0.31
N LEU A 45 -32.25 5.38 -0.67
CA LEU A 45 -33.15 4.97 -1.76
C LEU A 45 -34.33 4.13 -1.25
N GLU A 46 -34.05 3.21 -0.35
CA GLU A 46 -35.06 2.33 0.27
C GLU A 46 -35.86 3.00 1.40
N ASN A 47 -35.56 4.28 1.74
CA ASN A 47 -36.15 5.02 2.85
C ASN A 47 -35.99 4.32 4.22
N ILE A 48 -34.89 3.62 4.43
CA ILE A 48 -34.58 2.90 5.68
C ILE A 48 -33.64 3.77 6.54
N ASN A 49 -33.97 3.86 7.85
CA ASN A 49 -33.07 4.52 8.77
C ASN A 49 -31.88 3.59 9.11
N ILE A 50 -30.66 4.13 9.23
CA ILE A 50 -29.45 3.36 9.53
C ILE A 50 -29.51 2.61 10.88
N LEU A 51 -30.35 3.06 11.83
CA LEU A 51 -30.57 2.40 13.12
C LEU A 51 -31.65 1.31 13.07
N ASP A 52 -32.47 1.25 12.00
CA ASP A 52 -33.57 0.32 11.83
C ASP A 52 -33.27 -0.78 10.80
N VAL A 53 -32.01 -0.88 10.39
CA VAL A 53 -31.54 -1.86 9.40
C VAL A 53 -31.63 -3.27 9.97
N ARG A 54 -32.15 -4.20 9.14
CA ARG A 54 -32.23 -5.64 9.42
C ARG A 54 -31.30 -6.43 8.52
N LEU A 55 -31.11 -7.72 8.84
CA LEU A 55 -30.28 -8.62 8.04
C LEU A 55 -30.71 -8.64 6.57
N GLU A 56 -32.02 -8.77 6.30
CA GLU A 56 -32.58 -8.78 4.94
C GLU A 56 -32.13 -7.57 4.11
N ASN A 57 -32.15 -6.37 4.69
CA ASN A 57 -31.71 -5.15 3.99
C ASN A 57 -30.20 -5.19 3.63
N LEU A 58 -29.40 -5.82 4.47
CA LEU A 58 -27.95 -5.97 4.21
C LEU A 58 -27.68 -7.07 3.16
N GLU A 59 -28.49 -8.11 3.12
CA GLU A 59 -28.45 -9.14 2.10
C GLU A 59 -28.83 -8.57 0.74
N ASP A 60 -29.93 -7.80 0.65
CA ASP A 60 -30.34 -7.09 -0.57
C ASP A 60 -29.26 -6.09 -1.03
N PHE A 61 -28.67 -5.33 -0.10
CA PHE A 61 -27.54 -4.47 -0.42
C PHE A 61 -26.36 -5.27 -0.98
N SER A 62 -26.03 -6.42 -0.38
CA SER A 62 -24.94 -7.28 -0.85
C SER A 62 -25.24 -7.86 -2.24
N ALA A 63 -26.48 -8.27 -2.50
CA ALA A 63 -26.93 -8.71 -3.82
C ALA A 63 -26.82 -7.58 -4.85
N GLY A 64 -27.27 -6.37 -4.51
CA GLY A 64 -27.11 -5.20 -5.37
C GLY A 64 -25.67 -4.86 -5.71
N LEU A 65 -24.73 -5.02 -4.77
CA LEU A 65 -23.30 -4.87 -5.05
C LEU A 65 -22.78 -5.91 -6.08
N HIS A 66 -23.31 -7.13 -6.03
CA HIS A 66 -23.00 -8.18 -6.99
C HIS A 66 -23.56 -7.85 -8.37
N ASP A 67 -24.80 -7.41 -8.46
CA ASP A 67 -25.50 -7.12 -9.73
C ASP A 67 -24.84 -5.97 -10.50
N ILE A 68 -24.32 -4.96 -9.82
CA ILE A 68 -23.52 -3.89 -10.46
C ILE A 68 -22.07 -4.32 -10.76
N GLY A 69 -21.71 -5.60 -10.59
CA GLY A 69 -20.43 -6.17 -10.99
C GLY A 69 -19.26 -5.89 -10.07
N ILE A 70 -19.50 -5.54 -8.79
CA ILE A 70 -18.40 -5.35 -7.84
C ILE A 70 -17.75 -6.72 -7.55
N HIS A 71 -16.42 -6.77 -7.71
CA HIS A 71 -15.64 -7.99 -7.51
C HIS A 71 -15.80 -8.54 -6.07
N PRO A 72 -15.94 -9.88 -5.86
CA PRO A 72 -16.20 -10.49 -4.55
C PRO A 72 -15.26 -10.06 -3.42
N ARG A 73 -13.95 -9.87 -3.70
CA ARG A 73 -13.00 -9.33 -2.71
C ARG A 73 -13.33 -7.91 -2.26
N SER A 74 -13.84 -7.08 -3.18
CA SER A 74 -14.26 -5.72 -2.86
C SER A 74 -15.54 -5.72 -2.05
N GLN A 75 -16.49 -6.60 -2.37
CA GLN A 75 -17.70 -6.81 -1.59
C GLN A 75 -17.36 -7.25 -0.16
N ALA A 76 -16.51 -8.28 0.01
CA ALA A 76 -16.07 -8.74 1.33
C ALA A 76 -15.44 -7.61 2.16
N ARG A 77 -14.64 -6.73 1.53
CA ARG A 77 -14.06 -5.57 2.19
C ARG A 77 -15.14 -4.57 2.62
N ILE A 78 -16.11 -4.26 1.74
CA ILE A 78 -17.23 -3.36 2.04
C ILE A 78 -18.03 -3.89 3.22
N LEU A 79 -18.42 -5.17 3.21
CA LEU A 79 -19.15 -5.80 4.30
C LEU A 79 -18.35 -5.80 5.61
N SER A 80 -17.03 -5.95 5.55
CA SER A 80 -16.15 -5.82 6.73
C SER A 80 -16.18 -4.40 7.32
N GLY A 81 -16.19 -3.37 6.48
CA GLY A 81 -16.34 -1.97 6.92
C GLY A 81 -17.70 -1.71 7.58
N ILE A 82 -18.77 -2.27 7.00
CA ILE A 82 -20.15 -2.19 7.55
C ILE A 82 -20.24 -2.89 8.90
N ARG A 83 -19.67 -4.09 9.04
CA ARG A 83 -19.60 -4.79 10.35
C ARG A 83 -18.85 -3.97 11.40
N SER A 84 -17.77 -3.32 11.02
CA SER A 84 -17.05 -2.42 11.93
C SER A 84 -17.91 -1.27 12.42
N PHE A 85 -18.74 -0.70 11.55
CA PHE A 85 -19.65 0.37 11.90
C PHE A 85 -20.77 -0.09 12.83
N TYR A 86 -21.44 -1.21 12.56
CA TYR A 86 -22.50 -1.72 13.42
C TYR A 86 -22.00 -2.16 14.80
N ARG A 87 -20.78 -2.73 14.87
CA ARG A 87 -20.11 -3.00 16.17
C ARG A 87 -19.86 -1.72 16.96
N PHE A 88 -19.49 -0.63 16.29
CA PHE A 88 -19.36 0.67 16.92
C PHE A 88 -20.72 1.17 17.45
N LEU A 89 -21.81 1.03 16.69
CA LEU A 89 -23.14 1.43 17.13
C LEU A 89 -23.61 0.68 18.38
N ILE A 90 -23.28 -0.60 18.51
CA ILE A 90 -23.57 -1.40 19.69
C ILE A 90 -22.72 -0.94 20.87
N MET A 91 -21.43 -0.73 20.66
CA MET A 91 -20.50 -0.29 21.70
C MET A 91 -20.91 1.07 22.31
N GLU A 92 -21.48 1.95 21.50
CA GLU A 92 -22.00 3.27 21.91
C GLU A 92 -23.47 3.25 22.32
N ASP A 93 -24.07 2.08 22.55
CA ASP A 93 -25.47 1.89 22.96
C ASP A 93 -26.53 2.50 22.01
N TYR A 94 -26.18 2.70 20.72
CA TYR A 94 -27.17 3.10 19.71
C TYR A 94 -28.08 1.96 19.27
N LEU A 95 -27.58 0.70 19.35
CA LEU A 95 -28.29 -0.53 18.99
C LEU A 95 -28.11 -1.59 20.08
N LYS A 96 -29.11 -2.46 20.22
CA LYS A 96 -29.09 -3.60 21.17
C LYS A 96 -28.63 -4.91 20.53
N ALA A 97 -28.76 -5.05 19.22
CA ALA A 97 -28.39 -6.25 18.47
C ALA A 97 -27.63 -5.88 17.18
N ASP A 98 -26.70 -6.75 16.77
CA ASP A 98 -25.90 -6.56 15.55
C ASP A 98 -26.66 -7.10 14.32
N PRO A 99 -27.17 -6.24 13.42
CA PRO A 99 -27.83 -6.72 12.21
C PRO A 99 -26.87 -7.41 11.24
N THR A 100 -25.55 -7.30 11.47
CA THR A 100 -24.52 -7.90 10.59
C THR A 100 -24.03 -9.26 11.10
N GLU A 101 -24.53 -9.75 12.23
CA GLU A 101 -24.01 -10.96 12.89
C GLU A 101 -24.10 -12.19 11.96
N LEU A 102 -25.26 -12.37 11.32
CA LEU A 102 -25.53 -13.49 10.39
C LEU A 102 -25.23 -13.16 8.92
N LEU A 103 -24.77 -11.94 8.63
CA LEU A 103 -24.46 -11.53 7.25
C LEU A 103 -23.30 -12.34 6.70
N GLU A 104 -23.52 -13.09 5.65
CA GLU A 104 -22.47 -13.88 5.00
C GLU A 104 -21.55 -13.00 4.13
N SER A 105 -20.28 -13.36 4.08
CA SER A 105 -19.34 -12.73 3.17
C SER A 105 -19.22 -13.55 1.88
N PRO A 106 -19.13 -12.91 0.71
CA PRO A 106 -18.95 -13.64 -0.54
C PRO A 106 -17.67 -14.49 -0.48
N GLN A 107 -17.77 -15.72 -0.99
CA GLN A 107 -16.61 -16.61 -1.06
C GLN A 107 -15.60 -16.01 -2.04
N THR A 108 -14.42 -15.73 -1.54
CA THR A 108 -13.30 -15.26 -2.37
C THR A 108 -12.36 -16.43 -2.62
N GLY A 109 -12.34 -16.95 -3.85
CA GLY A 109 -11.40 -18.00 -4.22
C GLY A 109 -9.95 -17.59 -3.93
N PHE A 110 -9.16 -18.51 -3.42
CA PHE A 110 -7.73 -18.30 -3.21
C PHE A 110 -7.01 -18.44 -4.57
N LYS A 111 -6.59 -17.30 -5.13
CA LYS A 111 -5.78 -17.26 -6.34
C LYS A 111 -4.33 -16.95 -5.95
N LEU A 112 -3.43 -17.91 -6.16
CA LEU A 112 -2.00 -17.66 -5.99
C LEU A 112 -1.55 -16.56 -6.96
N PRO A 113 -0.80 -15.56 -6.48
CA PRO A 113 -0.24 -14.55 -7.37
C PRO A 113 0.82 -15.21 -8.27
N GLU A 114 0.77 -14.90 -9.57
CA GLU A 114 1.82 -15.28 -10.50
C GLU A 114 3.06 -14.44 -10.21
N VAL A 115 4.19 -15.07 -9.98
CA VAL A 115 5.47 -14.44 -9.67
C VAL A 115 6.27 -14.26 -10.96
N MET A 116 7.00 -13.15 -11.09
CA MET A 116 7.99 -13.00 -12.16
C MET A 116 9.25 -13.81 -11.86
N THR A 117 9.84 -14.42 -12.90
CA THR A 117 11.15 -15.05 -12.77
C THR A 117 12.29 -14.02 -12.79
N VAL A 118 13.49 -14.44 -12.42
CA VAL A 118 14.69 -13.57 -12.45
C VAL A 118 14.95 -13.06 -13.87
N GLU A 119 14.82 -13.96 -14.84
CA GLU A 119 15.01 -13.68 -16.26
C GLU A 119 14.01 -12.64 -16.77
N GLU A 120 12.74 -12.75 -16.35
CA GLU A 120 11.68 -11.78 -16.69
C GLU A 120 11.97 -10.40 -16.09
N ILE A 121 12.50 -10.36 -14.86
CA ILE A 121 12.89 -9.11 -14.20
C ILE A 121 14.10 -8.48 -14.89
N ASP A 122 15.12 -9.27 -15.23
CA ASP A 122 16.30 -8.78 -15.95
C ASP A 122 15.94 -8.28 -17.36
N LEU A 123 15.01 -8.96 -18.06
CA LEU A 123 14.48 -8.49 -19.33
C LEU A 123 13.72 -7.16 -19.17
N LEU A 124 12.90 -7.04 -18.11
CA LEU A 124 12.15 -5.82 -17.82
C LEU A 124 13.09 -4.63 -17.58
N ILE A 125 14.11 -4.82 -16.73
CA ILE A 125 15.11 -3.80 -16.44
C ILE A 125 15.98 -3.50 -17.69
N GLY A 126 16.30 -4.53 -18.46
CA GLY A 126 17.09 -4.41 -19.70
C GLY A 126 16.36 -3.66 -20.81
N SER A 127 15.03 -3.69 -20.82
CA SER A 127 14.19 -3.00 -21.83
C SER A 127 14.11 -1.48 -21.65
N ILE A 128 14.68 -0.95 -20.55
CA ILE A 128 14.66 0.48 -20.27
C ILE A 128 15.65 1.21 -21.20
N ASP A 129 15.12 2.12 -21.99
CA ASP A 129 15.92 3.01 -22.83
C ASP A 129 16.58 4.10 -21.96
N ARG A 130 17.89 4.01 -21.82
CA ARG A 130 18.71 4.95 -21.03
C ARG A 130 18.96 6.28 -21.73
N SER A 131 18.67 6.39 -23.02
CA SER A 131 18.80 7.65 -23.75
C SER A 131 17.70 8.64 -23.41
N THR A 132 16.61 8.16 -22.83
CA THR A 132 15.50 9.01 -22.40
C THR A 132 15.82 9.70 -21.07
N LYS A 133 15.29 10.92 -20.91
CA LYS A 133 15.47 11.75 -19.71
C LYS A 133 15.09 11.03 -18.41
N GLU A 134 14.11 10.13 -18.49
CA GLU A 134 13.61 9.35 -17.35
C GLU A 134 14.25 7.96 -17.23
N GLY A 135 14.99 7.53 -18.23
CA GLY A 135 15.48 6.16 -18.33
C GLY A 135 16.36 5.76 -17.16
N GLN A 136 17.32 6.59 -16.79
CA GLN A 136 18.20 6.29 -15.66
C GLN A 136 17.42 6.26 -14.32
N ARG A 137 16.48 7.19 -14.11
CA ARG A 137 15.58 7.16 -12.94
C ARG A 137 14.77 5.87 -12.88
N ASN A 138 14.14 5.50 -13.99
CA ASN A 138 13.25 4.33 -14.06
C ASN A 138 14.04 3.04 -13.78
N ARG A 139 15.28 2.97 -14.26
CA ARG A 139 16.18 1.87 -13.97
C ARG A 139 16.56 1.80 -12.49
N ALA A 140 16.96 2.92 -11.90
CA ALA A 140 17.26 2.99 -10.46
C ALA A 140 16.06 2.59 -9.60
N ILE A 141 14.83 2.98 -9.98
CA ILE A 141 13.58 2.58 -9.32
C ILE A 141 13.42 1.05 -9.35
N LEU A 142 13.52 0.41 -10.51
CA LEU A 142 13.30 -1.03 -10.63
C LEU A 142 14.39 -1.84 -9.94
N GLU A 143 15.66 -1.44 -10.07
CA GLU A 143 16.77 -2.08 -9.35
C GLU A 143 16.61 -1.97 -7.83
N THR A 144 16.14 -0.82 -7.32
CA THR A 144 15.89 -0.63 -5.89
C THR A 144 14.71 -1.48 -5.41
N LEU A 145 13.59 -1.52 -6.17
CA LEU A 145 12.46 -2.37 -5.85
C LEU A 145 12.86 -3.84 -5.80
N TYR A 146 13.64 -4.30 -6.80
CA TYR A 146 14.09 -5.68 -6.90
C TYR A 146 15.07 -6.04 -5.77
N SER A 147 16.08 -5.22 -5.57
CA SER A 147 17.12 -5.44 -4.57
C SER A 147 16.58 -5.44 -3.12
N CYS A 148 15.78 -4.45 -2.80
CA CYS A 148 15.36 -4.20 -1.41
C CYS A 148 14.00 -4.80 -1.07
N GLY A 149 13.22 -5.25 -2.05
CA GLY A 149 11.87 -5.76 -1.83
C GLY A 149 10.94 -4.72 -1.18
N LEU A 150 11.06 -3.46 -1.54
CA LEU A 150 10.26 -2.37 -0.98
C LEU A 150 8.81 -2.42 -1.48
N ARG A 151 7.89 -1.95 -0.63
CA ARG A 151 6.59 -1.54 -1.14
C ARG A 151 6.73 -0.29 -2.00
N VAL A 152 5.90 -0.14 -3.03
CA VAL A 152 5.97 1.05 -3.90
C VAL A 152 5.83 2.35 -3.11
N SER A 153 4.97 2.37 -2.08
CA SER A 153 4.85 3.55 -1.21
C SER A 153 6.13 3.86 -0.43
N GLU A 154 6.87 2.84 0.01
CA GLU A 154 8.15 2.99 0.70
C GLU A 154 9.21 3.55 -0.26
N LEU A 155 9.28 3.02 -1.49
CA LEU A 155 10.16 3.56 -2.53
C LEU A 155 9.85 5.03 -2.84
N CYS A 156 8.58 5.38 -3.03
CA CYS A 156 8.17 6.76 -3.35
C CYS A 156 8.50 7.76 -2.24
N ASN A 157 8.57 7.30 -1.00
CA ASN A 157 8.86 8.11 0.18
C ASN A 157 10.31 7.97 0.68
N LEU A 158 11.16 7.22 -0.01
CA LEU A 158 12.55 7.04 0.37
C LEU A 158 13.30 8.36 0.31
N LYS A 159 14.06 8.68 1.37
CA LYS A 159 14.78 9.93 1.53
C LYS A 159 16.28 9.76 1.35
N LEU A 160 16.96 10.81 0.92
CA LEU A 160 18.42 10.85 0.83
C LEU A 160 19.07 10.63 2.20
N SER A 161 18.51 11.24 3.24
CA SER A 161 18.94 11.08 4.63
C SER A 161 18.79 9.66 5.20
N GLU A 162 18.12 8.76 4.47
CA GLU A 162 17.88 7.37 4.86
C GLU A 162 18.75 6.36 4.09
N LEU A 163 19.71 6.84 3.28
CA LEU A 163 20.60 6.02 2.48
C LEU A 163 21.96 5.85 3.18
N TYR A 164 22.29 4.62 3.51
CA TYR A 164 23.56 4.22 4.15
C TYR A 164 24.31 3.30 3.21
N PHE A 165 24.81 3.87 2.11
CA PHE A 165 25.41 3.10 1.00
C PHE A 165 26.75 2.49 1.33
N GLU A 166 27.53 3.12 2.20
CA GLU A 166 28.83 2.59 2.64
C GLU A 166 28.65 1.36 3.52
N GLU A 167 27.58 1.33 4.30
CA GLU A 167 27.20 0.21 5.15
C GLU A 167 26.34 -0.83 4.44
N GLY A 168 25.91 -0.56 3.21
CA GLY A 168 25.14 -1.47 2.36
C GLY A 168 23.66 -1.63 2.76
N PHE A 169 23.06 -0.64 3.42
CA PHE A 169 21.64 -0.68 3.77
C PHE A 169 20.93 0.67 3.57
N ILE A 170 19.61 0.63 3.59
CA ILE A 170 18.73 1.79 3.60
C ILE A 170 17.75 1.67 4.78
N LYS A 171 17.35 2.80 5.34
CA LYS A 171 16.30 2.86 6.36
C LYS A 171 14.95 3.13 5.69
N VAL A 172 13.93 2.38 6.07
CA VAL A 172 12.60 2.46 5.43
C VAL A 172 11.54 2.56 6.51
N GLU A 173 10.61 3.49 6.33
CA GLU A 173 9.43 3.61 7.17
C GLU A 173 8.27 2.79 6.57
N GLY A 174 7.78 1.81 7.34
CA GLY A 174 6.67 0.94 6.95
C GLY A 174 5.33 1.36 7.55
N LYS A 175 4.36 0.46 7.50
CA LYS A 175 3.02 0.67 8.06
C LYS A 175 3.09 0.94 9.58
N GLY A 176 2.41 2.00 10.02
CA GLY A 176 2.38 2.41 11.43
C GLY A 176 3.68 3.08 11.90
N SER A 177 4.37 3.77 10.99
CA SER A 177 5.64 4.49 11.26
C SER A 177 6.76 3.61 11.84
N LYS A 178 6.65 2.28 11.64
CA LYS A 178 7.72 1.36 12.04
C LYS A 178 8.88 1.46 11.05
N GLN A 179 10.06 1.76 11.58
CA GLN A 179 11.28 1.83 10.78
C GLN A 179 11.98 0.46 10.76
N ARG A 180 12.59 0.13 9.61
CA ARG A 180 13.42 -1.05 9.46
C ARG A 180 14.62 -0.75 8.56
N LEU A 181 15.71 -1.44 8.81
CA LEU A 181 16.88 -1.45 7.92
C LEU A 181 16.68 -2.54 6.87
N VAL A 182 16.99 -2.21 5.63
CA VAL A 182 16.86 -3.12 4.47
C VAL A 182 18.20 -3.13 3.72
N PRO A 183 18.81 -4.30 3.50
CA PRO A 183 20.03 -4.39 2.71
C PRO A 183 19.75 -3.96 1.27
N ILE A 184 20.74 -3.33 0.65
CA ILE A 184 20.71 -2.88 -0.74
C ILE A 184 21.89 -3.44 -1.51
N SER A 185 21.65 -3.93 -2.74
CA SER A 185 22.72 -4.50 -3.57
C SER A 185 23.64 -3.43 -4.14
N PRO A 186 24.94 -3.76 -4.41
CA PRO A 186 25.86 -2.86 -5.09
C PRO A 186 25.36 -2.39 -6.46
N ARG A 187 24.59 -3.23 -7.16
CA ARG A 187 23.97 -2.90 -8.46
C ARG A 187 22.92 -1.78 -8.29
N ALA A 188 22.03 -1.87 -7.31
CA ALA A 188 21.06 -0.82 -7.04
C ALA A 188 21.73 0.48 -6.58
N ILE A 189 22.74 0.41 -5.71
CA ILE A 189 23.53 1.59 -5.29
C ILE A 189 24.14 2.29 -6.50
N LYS A 190 24.76 1.53 -7.42
CA LYS A 190 25.34 2.07 -8.66
C LYS A 190 24.31 2.81 -9.49
N GLU A 191 23.15 2.21 -9.73
CA GLU A 191 22.10 2.84 -10.56
C GLU A 191 21.49 4.08 -9.88
N ILE A 192 21.37 4.10 -8.55
CA ILE A 192 20.95 5.30 -7.82
C ILE A 192 22.01 6.42 -7.92
N ARG A 193 23.30 6.09 -7.75
CA ARG A 193 24.39 7.08 -7.89
C ARG A 193 24.44 7.68 -9.30
N LEU A 194 24.24 6.88 -10.34
CA LEU A 194 24.12 7.37 -11.72
C LEU A 194 22.90 8.29 -11.89
N TYR A 195 21.76 7.91 -11.32
CA TYR A 195 20.57 8.76 -11.36
C TYR A 195 20.76 10.09 -10.62
N PHE A 196 21.58 10.16 -9.58
CA PHE A 196 21.84 11.42 -8.86
C PHE A 196 22.44 12.49 -9.73
N THR A 197 23.21 12.14 -10.76
CA THR A 197 23.72 13.09 -11.76
C THR A 197 22.57 13.83 -12.44
N ASP A 198 21.57 13.08 -12.93
CA ASP A 198 20.40 13.65 -13.58
C ASP A 198 19.51 14.40 -12.59
N ARG A 199 19.30 13.82 -11.39
CA ARG A 199 18.47 14.39 -10.33
C ARG A 199 18.97 15.78 -9.89
N ASN A 200 20.28 15.95 -9.77
CA ASN A 200 20.89 17.22 -9.34
C ASN A 200 20.72 18.33 -10.37
N LEU A 201 20.45 18.00 -11.63
CA LEU A 201 20.13 18.96 -12.70
C LEU A 201 18.63 19.31 -12.73
N MET A 202 17.78 18.60 -11.98
CA MET A 202 16.35 18.83 -11.98
C MET A 202 15.97 20.01 -11.09
N LYS A 203 14.95 20.77 -11.51
CA LYS A 203 14.32 21.79 -10.69
C LYS A 203 13.37 21.15 -9.68
N ILE A 204 13.85 20.94 -8.45
CA ILE A 204 13.07 20.32 -7.36
C ILE A 204 12.27 21.42 -6.65
N LYS A 205 11.01 21.10 -6.28
CA LYS A 205 10.14 22.03 -5.54
C LYS A 205 10.53 22.06 -4.06
N PRO A 206 10.33 23.21 -3.39
CA PRO A 206 10.56 23.33 -1.94
C PRO A 206 9.82 22.26 -1.15
N GLY A 207 10.51 21.60 -0.20
CA GLY A 207 9.99 20.52 0.63
C GLY A 207 10.10 19.13 0.03
N PHE A 208 10.65 18.98 -1.20
CA PHE A 208 10.87 17.69 -1.84
C PHE A 208 12.34 17.36 -2.07
N GLU A 209 13.26 18.17 -1.54
CA GLU A 209 14.70 18.04 -1.77
C GLU A 209 15.28 16.76 -1.21
N ASP A 210 14.74 16.25 -0.10
CA ASP A 210 15.23 15.05 0.56
C ASP A 210 14.71 13.74 -0.06
N PHE A 211 13.74 13.78 -0.99
CA PHE A 211 13.26 12.55 -1.65
C PHE A 211 14.26 12.04 -2.69
N VAL A 212 14.51 10.71 -2.70
CA VAL A 212 15.42 10.08 -3.65
C VAL A 212 14.87 10.19 -5.08
N PHE A 213 13.65 9.74 -5.31
CA PHE A 213 13.06 9.66 -6.65
C PHE A 213 12.11 10.82 -6.93
N ILE A 214 12.50 11.66 -7.89
CA ILE A 214 11.78 12.88 -8.27
C ILE A 214 11.04 12.69 -9.60
N SER A 215 9.82 13.20 -9.66
CA SER A 215 9.01 13.27 -10.89
C SER A 215 9.43 14.48 -11.74
N ASN A 216 9.03 14.51 -13.02
CA ASN A 216 9.30 15.63 -13.92
C ASN A 216 8.71 16.98 -13.44
N PHE A 217 7.79 16.92 -12.47
CA PHE A 217 7.17 18.10 -11.86
C PHE A 217 7.92 18.63 -10.63
N GLY A 218 9.09 18.06 -10.30
CA GLY A 218 9.91 18.46 -9.14
C GLY A 218 9.36 18.02 -7.78
N LYS A 219 8.42 17.07 -7.74
CA LYS A 219 7.89 16.43 -6.52
C LYS A 219 8.37 14.99 -6.46
N ASN A 220 8.21 14.32 -5.30
CA ASN A 220 8.47 12.89 -5.21
C ASN A 220 7.61 12.10 -6.23
N ILE A 221 8.14 10.98 -6.70
CA ILE A 221 7.42 10.12 -7.64
C ILE A 221 6.18 9.52 -7.00
N SER A 222 5.07 9.45 -7.74
CA SER A 222 3.83 8.85 -7.24
C SER A 222 3.77 7.34 -7.50
N ARG A 223 3.00 6.63 -6.67
CA ARG A 223 2.73 5.19 -6.87
C ARG A 223 2.13 4.89 -8.25
N ILE A 224 1.26 5.78 -8.72
CA ILE A 224 0.61 5.66 -10.03
C ILE A 224 1.66 5.75 -11.14
N MET A 225 2.65 6.66 -11.03
CA MET A 225 3.71 6.78 -12.03
C MET A 225 4.59 5.52 -12.06
N VAL A 226 4.97 4.98 -10.91
CA VAL A 226 5.74 3.72 -10.84
C VAL A 226 4.96 2.57 -11.46
N PHE A 227 3.64 2.50 -11.21
CA PHE A 227 2.76 1.53 -11.85
C PHE A 227 2.75 1.66 -13.38
N HIS A 228 2.64 2.89 -13.91
CA HIS A 228 2.66 3.13 -15.36
C HIS A 228 4.01 2.75 -15.97
N ILE A 229 5.13 3.07 -15.33
CA ILE A 229 6.47 2.67 -15.79
C ILE A 229 6.56 1.15 -15.93
N ILE A 230 6.17 0.41 -14.89
CA ILE A 230 6.23 -1.05 -14.90
C ILE A 230 5.29 -1.64 -15.97
N LYS A 231 4.07 -1.10 -16.09
CA LYS A 231 3.10 -1.54 -17.07
C LYS A 231 3.60 -1.36 -18.50
N GLU A 232 4.11 -0.18 -18.83
CA GLU A 232 4.66 0.14 -20.16
C GLU A 232 5.83 -0.78 -20.52
N LEU A 233 6.74 -1.01 -19.57
CA LEU A 233 7.88 -1.91 -19.79
C LEU A 233 7.41 -3.37 -19.97
N ALA A 234 6.43 -3.82 -19.20
CA ALA A 234 5.86 -5.16 -19.34
C ALA A 234 5.18 -5.37 -20.70
N GLU A 235 4.44 -4.36 -21.17
CA GLU A 235 3.83 -4.37 -22.51
C GLU A 235 4.90 -4.39 -23.62
N ARG A 236 5.98 -3.63 -23.46
CA ARG A 236 7.10 -3.57 -24.42
C ARG A 236 7.81 -4.92 -24.61
N ILE A 237 7.94 -5.71 -23.55
CA ILE A 237 8.56 -7.05 -23.62
C ILE A 237 7.53 -8.19 -23.79
N GLY A 238 6.25 -7.85 -23.99
CA GLY A 238 5.20 -8.85 -24.24
C GLY A 238 4.83 -9.71 -23.04
N LEU A 239 5.08 -9.27 -21.81
CA LEU A 239 4.68 -10.00 -20.61
C LEU A 239 3.15 -9.98 -20.43
N LYS A 240 2.52 -11.15 -20.58
CA LYS A 240 1.06 -11.34 -20.42
C LYS A 240 0.61 -11.50 -18.96
N LYS A 241 1.53 -11.58 -18.01
CA LYS A 241 1.21 -11.81 -16.59
C LYS A 241 0.50 -10.61 -15.99
N LYS A 242 -0.73 -10.80 -15.50
CA LYS A 242 -1.49 -9.75 -14.79
C LYS A 242 -0.83 -9.33 -13.46
N SER A 243 0.01 -10.17 -12.88
CA SER A 243 0.72 -9.95 -11.62
C SER A 243 1.87 -8.95 -11.68
N VAL A 244 2.38 -8.60 -12.88
CA VAL A 244 3.36 -7.51 -13.06
C VAL A 244 2.85 -6.20 -12.46
N LEU A 245 1.53 -6.08 -12.33
CA LEU A 245 0.85 -4.89 -11.82
C LEU A 245 0.74 -4.82 -10.28
N ILE A 246 1.21 -5.87 -9.56
CA ILE A 246 1.26 -5.85 -8.10
C ILE A 246 2.73 -5.86 -7.69
N PRO A 247 3.34 -4.68 -7.46
CA PRO A 247 4.66 -4.62 -6.83
C PRO A 247 4.48 -4.92 -5.35
N SER A 248 4.10 -6.12 -5.01
CA SER A 248 4.18 -6.59 -3.65
C SER A 248 5.60 -7.08 -3.40
N ALA A 249 6.23 -6.56 -2.37
CA ALA A 249 7.57 -6.93 -1.91
C ALA A 249 7.80 -8.46 -1.79
N ILE A 250 6.73 -9.22 -1.68
CA ILE A 250 6.75 -10.69 -1.58
C ILE A 250 7.23 -11.35 -2.88
N LEU A 251 6.89 -10.78 -4.04
CA LEU A 251 7.21 -11.36 -5.35
C LEU A 251 8.70 -11.21 -5.73
N LEU A 252 9.34 -10.16 -5.24
CA LEU A 252 10.74 -9.85 -5.53
C LEU A 252 11.71 -10.46 -4.50
N ARG A 253 11.17 -10.93 -3.37
CA ARG A 253 11.97 -11.34 -2.20
C ARG A 253 12.62 -12.71 -2.34
N HIS A 254 12.05 -13.61 -3.15
CA HIS A 254 12.54 -14.99 -3.24
C HIS A 254 13.82 -15.14 -4.06
N THR A 255 14.12 -14.18 -4.93
CA THR A 255 15.27 -14.24 -5.86
C THR A 255 16.51 -13.55 -5.32
N CYS A 256 16.37 -12.49 -4.52
CA CYS A 256 17.50 -11.74 -3.98
C CYS A 256 18.37 -12.55 -2.98
N TRP A 257 17.82 -13.61 -2.38
CA TRP A 257 18.54 -14.38 -1.36
C TRP A 257 19.56 -15.37 -1.93
N LYS A 258 19.52 -15.70 -3.21
CA LYS A 258 20.47 -16.67 -3.79
C LYS A 258 21.84 -16.06 -4.15
N GLU A 259 21.95 -14.74 -4.28
CA GLU A 259 23.17 -14.06 -4.76
C GLU A 259 23.93 -13.24 -3.71
N ALA A 260 23.45 -13.12 -2.47
CA ALA A 260 24.13 -12.37 -1.41
C ALA A 260 24.70 -13.31 -0.32
N PRO A 261 26.01 -13.56 -0.31
CA PRO A 261 26.65 -14.44 0.71
C PRO A 261 26.67 -13.87 2.13
N THR A 262 26.17 -12.65 2.35
CA THR A 262 26.25 -11.93 3.65
C THR A 262 24.93 -11.42 4.18
N CYS A 263 23.78 -11.98 3.78
CA CYS A 263 22.50 -11.59 4.35
C CYS A 263 22.25 -12.26 5.71
N VAL A 264 22.17 -11.45 6.75
CA VAL A 264 21.77 -11.85 8.10
C VAL A 264 20.39 -12.54 8.07
N PRO A 265 20.16 -13.65 8.80
CA PRO A 265 18.89 -14.38 8.77
C PRO A 265 17.70 -13.52 9.19
N TYR A 266 16.56 -13.74 8.50
CA TYR A 266 15.30 -12.99 8.63
C TYR A 266 14.73 -12.89 10.06
N SER A 267 15.13 -13.76 10.97
CA SER A 267 14.74 -13.73 12.38
C SER A 267 15.17 -12.48 13.15
N VAL A 268 16.20 -11.77 12.66
CA VAL A 268 16.73 -10.55 13.32
C VAL A 268 15.93 -9.29 12.93
N CYS A 269 15.16 -9.33 11.84
CA CYS A 269 14.36 -8.18 11.38
C CYS A 269 12.97 -8.08 12.02
N LEU A 270 12.54 -9.04 12.83
CA LEU A 270 11.15 -9.10 13.32
C LEU A 270 10.95 -8.60 14.75
N ASP A 271 12.01 -8.51 15.58
CA ASP A 271 11.89 -8.12 16.98
C ASP A 271 13.02 -7.19 17.43
N THR A 272 12.91 -5.91 17.10
CA THR A 272 13.55 -4.88 17.91
C THR A 272 12.55 -3.78 18.23
N LYS A 273 11.88 -3.94 19.35
CA LYS A 273 11.54 -2.82 20.21
C LYS A 273 12.87 -2.23 20.66
N VAL A 274 13.35 -1.20 19.98
CA VAL A 274 14.53 -0.47 20.43
C VAL A 274 14.12 0.42 21.58
N SER A 275 14.33 -0.08 22.78
CA SER A 275 14.46 0.72 24.00
C SER A 275 15.94 1.11 24.13
N GLY A 276 16.27 2.39 23.89
CA GLY A 276 17.48 3.06 24.35
C GLY A 276 18.81 2.76 23.62
N PRO A 277 19.78 3.68 23.70
CA PRO A 277 21.07 3.54 23.05
C PRO A 277 21.97 2.58 23.85
N GLN A 278 22.28 1.42 23.29
CA GLN A 278 23.35 0.56 23.83
C GLN A 278 24.68 0.98 23.23
N LYS A 279 25.61 1.37 24.14
CA LYS A 279 27.01 1.63 23.87
C LYS A 279 27.67 0.36 23.34
N PHE A 280 28.28 0.43 22.17
CA PHE A 280 29.23 -0.58 21.74
C PHE A 280 30.50 -0.48 22.58
N ILE A 281 30.83 -1.53 23.32
CA ILE A 281 32.13 -1.73 23.97
C ILE A 281 32.96 -2.56 23.02
N HIS A 282 34.08 -1.97 22.59
CA HIS A 282 35.16 -2.68 21.91
C HIS A 282 35.87 -3.60 22.92
N THR A 283 36.04 -4.85 22.56
CA THR A 283 37.16 -5.70 22.93
C THR A 283 37.58 -6.53 21.72
#